data_2b68dac229510992e8178ca294cb87f2
#
_entry.id   2b68dac229510992e8178ca294cb87f2
#
_cell.length_a   1.000
_cell.length_b   1.000
_cell.length_c   1.000
_cell.angle_alpha   90.00
_cell.angle_beta   90.00
_cell.angle_gamma   90.00
#
_symmetry.space_group_name_H-M   'P 1'
#
loop_
_entity.id
_entity.type
_entity.pdbx_description
1 polymer ?
#
loop_
_entity_poly.entity_id
_entity_poly.type
_entity_poly.pdbx_seq_one_letter_code
_entity_poly.pdbx_strand_id
1 'polypeptide(L)'
;KSYPFFQNPHNWFYPFDMQHSSIIREFGLKPTGENAVLSLILQSGFFCNSDKYSLCFTMAHIPQAQRNMMLSQMTSQDLNELMDESKSSSLRQYALRPDVISNQYIHDLYRFFKLSQRRHEYRDIFKEEIALHRIPSLKDILCKPELLATIADFHFRKEHPAEALSIYKEITDMNHADAEIFQKTGYCLQKEKRYKEAIEAYRKADVLK
;
A
#
# COMPACT_ATOMS: atom_id res chain seq x y z
N LYS A 1 -14.66 -13.80 15.45
CA LYS A 1 -15.19 -12.64 16.23
C LYS A 1 -14.20 -11.52 16.08
N SER A 2 -14.61 -10.34 15.61
CA SER A 2 -13.68 -9.20 15.57
C SER A 2 -13.43 -8.70 16.99
N TYR A 3 -12.19 -8.40 17.30
CA TYR A 3 -11.82 -7.83 18.59
C TYR A 3 -12.56 -6.50 18.81
N PRO A 4 -12.96 -6.18 20.06
CA PRO A 4 -13.65 -4.92 20.36
C PRO A 4 -12.91 -3.68 19.86
N PHE A 5 -11.58 -3.73 19.86
CA PHE A 5 -10.71 -2.68 19.31
C PHE A 5 -11.10 -2.30 17.87
N PHE A 6 -11.34 -3.28 16.99
CA PHE A 6 -11.66 -3.05 15.58
C PHE A 6 -13.11 -2.74 15.28
N GLN A 7 -13.99 -2.66 16.30
CA GLN A 7 -15.35 -2.18 16.13
C GLN A 7 -15.38 -0.67 15.82
N ASN A 8 -14.39 0.08 16.31
CA ASN A 8 -14.20 1.47 15.91
C ASN A 8 -13.40 1.53 14.60
N PRO A 9 -13.97 2.11 13.52
CA PRO A 9 -13.28 2.23 12.22
C PRO A 9 -11.93 2.94 12.29
N HIS A 10 -11.79 3.96 13.13
CA HIS A 10 -10.53 4.70 13.29
C HIS A 10 -9.37 3.83 13.78
N ASN A 11 -9.67 2.80 14.57
CA ASN A 11 -8.64 1.93 15.12
C ASN A 11 -7.97 1.03 14.06
N TRP A 12 -8.56 0.89 12.88
CA TRP A 12 -7.93 0.21 11.74
C TRP A 12 -6.72 0.97 11.20
N PHE A 13 -6.68 2.29 11.41
CA PHE A 13 -5.66 3.21 10.89
C PHE A 13 -4.82 3.82 12.00
N TYR A 14 -5.03 3.39 13.25
CA TYR A 14 -4.29 3.91 14.37
C TYR A 14 -2.84 3.41 14.30
N PRO A 15 -1.84 4.32 14.36
CA PRO A 15 -0.44 3.92 14.38
C PRO A 15 -0.18 2.92 15.49
N PHE A 16 0.59 1.88 15.21
CA PHE A 16 0.86 0.85 16.20
C PHE A 16 1.67 1.40 17.36
N ASP A 17 1.12 1.27 18.55
CA ASP A 17 1.74 1.69 19.81
C ASP A 17 1.69 0.55 20.83
N MET A 18 2.87 0.09 21.25
CA MET A 18 3.00 -0.96 22.27
C MET A 18 2.49 -0.50 23.65
N GLN A 19 2.43 0.81 23.91
CA GLN A 19 1.92 1.40 25.13
C GLN A 19 0.40 1.63 25.08
N HIS A 20 -0.25 1.32 23.98
CA HIS A 20 -1.70 1.48 23.85
C HIS A 20 -2.42 0.66 24.92
N SER A 21 -3.38 1.28 25.61
CA SER A 21 -4.10 0.69 26.75
C SER A 21 -4.74 -0.68 26.44
N SER A 22 -5.24 -0.87 25.22
CA SER A 22 -5.79 -2.17 24.78
C SER A 22 -4.71 -3.24 24.67
N ILE A 23 -3.48 -2.90 24.24
CA ILE A 23 -2.35 -3.83 24.18
C ILE A 23 -1.91 -4.22 25.59
N ILE A 24 -1.73 -3.22 26.47
CA ILE A 24 -1.32 -3.46 27.87
C ILE A 24 -2.34 -4.34 28.57
N ARG A 25 -3.64 -4.07 28.40
CA ARG A 25 -4.71 -4.83 29.05
C ARG A 25 -4.80 -6.27 28.58
N GLU A 26 -4.70 -6.52 27.29
CA GLU A 26 -4.92 -7.87 26.71
C GLU A 26 -3.63 -8.71 26.68
N PHE A 27 -2.48 -8.08 26.50
CA PHE A 27 -1.22 -8.78 26.26
C PHE A 27 -0.24 -8.69 27.44
N GLY A 28 -0.39 -7.72 28.35
CA GLY A 28 0.46 -7.57 29.55
C GLY A 28 1.94 -7.34 29.21
N LEU A 29 2.24 -6.71 28.10
CA LEU A 29 3.60 -6.55 27.61
C LEU A 29 4.47 -5.71 28.53
N LYS A 30 5.42 -6.36 29.19
CA LYS A 30 6.70 -5.73 29.53
C LYS A 30 7.70 -6.11 28.43
N PRO A 31 8.42 -5.17 27.81
CA PRO A 31 9.37 -5.45 26.72
C PRO A 31 10.69 -6.06 27.24
N THR A 32 10.61 -7.12 28.05
CA THR A 32 11.79 -7.74 28.68
C THR A 32 11.82 -9.23 28.36
N GLY A 33 12.97 -9.72 27.96
CA GLY A 33 13.27 -11.15 27.79
C GLY A 33 12.60 -11.80 26.58
N GLU A 34 11.77 -12.80 26.82
CA GLU A 34 11.13 -13.65 25.78
C GLU A 34 10.29 -12.88 24.73
N ASN A 35 9.89 -11.66 25.05
CA ASN A 35 9.12 -10.79 24.14
C ASN A 35 10.00 -9.90 23.24
N ALA A 36 11.34 -9.98 23.35
CA ALA A 36 12.23 -9.10 22.58
C ALA A 36 12.07 -9.31 21.06
N VAL A 37 11.98 -10.56 20.62
CA VAL A 37 11.79 -10.91 19.21
C VAL A 37 10.46 -10.41 18.69
N LEU A 38 9.38 -10.64 19.43
CA LEU A 38 8.06 -10.12 19.04
C LEU A 38 8.07 -8.60 18.99
N SER A 39 8.76 -7.94 19.92
CA SER A 39 8.92 -6.49 19.92
C SER A 39 9.64 -5.98 18.66
N LEU A 40 10.70 -6.67 18.22
CA LEU A 40 11.40 -6.33 16.99
C LEU A 40 10.51 -6.51 15.75
N ILE A 41 9.79 -7.61 15.66
CA ILE A 41 8.83 -7.87 14.57
C ILE A 41 7.77 -6.79 14.53
N LEU A 42 7.21 -6.41 15.68
CA LEU A 42 6.19 -5.37 15.78
C LEU A 42 6.73 -3.97 15.45
N GLN A 43 7.99 -3.69 15.71
CA GLN A 43 8.64 -2.42 15.37
C GLN A 43 9.13 -2.39 13.91
N SER A 44 9.17 -3.54 13.23
CA SER A 44 9.58 -3.60 11.82
C SER A 44 8.54 -2.97 10.88
N GLY A 45 8.97 -2.68 9.66
CA GLY A 45 8.11 -2.21 8.58
C GLY A 45 7.34 -3.31 7.84
N PHE A 46 7.45 -4.59 8.25
CA PHE A 46 6.90 -5.73 7.51
C PHE A 46 5.37 -5.83 7.59
N PHE A 47 4.80 -5.43 8.72
CA PHE A 47 3.36 -5.50 8.96
C PHE A 47 2.73 -4.12 8.98
N CYS A 48 1.52 -3.99 8.46
CA CYS A 48 0.72 -2.79 8.65
C CYS A 48 0.21 -2.69 10.11
N ASN A 49 -0.26 -1.52 10.51
CA ASN A 49 -0.62 -1.27 11.91
C ASN A 49 -1.74 -2.19 12.40
N SER A 50 -2.79 -2.39 11.59
CA SER A 50 -3.90 -3.28 11.95
C SER A 50 -3.46 -4.74 12.09
N ASP A 51 -2.45 -5.20 11.33
CA ASP A 51 -1.88 -6.54 11.48
C ASP A 51 -1.13 -6.67 12.80
N LYS A 52 -0.35 -5.65 13.19
CA LYS A 52 0.38 -5.63 14.46
C LYS A 52 -0.57 -5.73 15.65
N TYR A 53 -1.65 -4.92 15.64
CA TYR A 53 -2.69 -5.03 16.67
C TYR A 53 -3.37 -6.40 16.67
N SER A 54 -3.74 -6.92 15.50
CA SER A 54 -4.35 -8.26 15.37
C SER A 54 -3.45 -9.35 15.91
N LEU A 55 -2.14 -9.29 15.60
CA LEU A 55 -1.15 -10.23 16.10
C LEU A 55 -1.09 -10.20 17.64
N CYS A 56 -0.98 -9.02 18.25
CA CYS A 56 -0.97 -8.87 19.70
C CYS A 56 -2.22 -9.48 20.34
N PHE A 57 -3.41 -9.15 19.84
CA PHE A 57 -4.66 -9.70 20.37
C PHE A 57 -4.78 -11.20 20.17
N THR A 58 -4.31 -11.73 19.05
CA THR A 58 -4.30 -13.17 18.81
C THR A 58 -3.35 -13.87 19.77
N MET A 59 -2.15 -13.36 19.93
CA MET A 59 -1.14 -13.92 20.84
C MET A 59 -1.58 -13.84 22.30
N ALA A 60 -2.35 -12.83 22.70
CA ALA A 60 -2.89 -12.73 24.06
C ALA A 60 -3.81 -13.90 24.44
N HIS A 61 -4.51 -14.49 23.45
CA HIS A 61 -5.41 -15.63 23.66
C HIS A 61 -4.71 -17.00 23.61
N ILE A 62 -3.42 -17.05 23.23
CA ILE A 62 -2.64 -18.28 23.18
C ILE A 62 -1.96 -18.49 24.53
N PRO A 63 -2.03 -19.70 25.15
CA PRO A 63 -1.30 -20.02 26.35
C PRO A 63 0.20 -19.75 26.22
N GLN A 64 0.85 -19.26 27.28
CA GLN A 64 2.25 -18.84 27.26
C GLN A 64 3.18 -19.94 26.75
N ALA A 65 3.00 -21.20 27.18
CA ALA A 65 3.80 -22.32 26.73
C ALA A 65 3.73 -22.53 25.22
N GLN A 66 2.55 -22.34 24.62
CA GLN A 66 2.34 -22.49 23.20
C GLN A 66 2.91 -21.29 22.41
N ARG A 67 2.83 -20.06 22.98
CA ARG A 67 3.50 -18.88 22.42
C ARG A 67 5.01 -19.06 22.36
N ASN A 68 5.60 -19.54 23.44
CA ASN A 68 7.04 -19.80 23.51
C ASN A 68 7.47 -20.86 22.50
N MET A 69 6.68 -21.90 22.31
CA MET A 69 6.91 -22.91 21.28
C MET A 69 6.86 -22.32 19.85
N MET A 70 5.88 -21.46 19.56
CA MET A 70 5.80 -20.79 18.25
C MET A 70 6.99 -19.86 17.99
N LEU A 71 7.43 -19.10 19.01
CA LEU A 71 8.59 -18.23 18.89
C LEU A 71 9.90 -19.01 18.80
N SER A 72 10.01 -20.16 19.48
CA SER A 72 11.19 -21.02 19.41
C SER A 72 11.34 -21.78 18.08
N GLN A 73 10.27 -21.86 17.28
CA GLN A 73 10.33 -22.44 15.93
C GLN A 73 10.97 -21.47 14.92
N MET A 74 11.09 -20.19 15.25
CA MET A 74 11.95 -19.30 14.48
C MET A 74 13.39 -19.78 14.63
N THR A 75 14.10 -19.92 13.51
CA THR A 75 15.46 -20.45 13.54
C THR A 75 16.37 -19.55 14.37
N SER A 76 17.33 -20.13 15.08
CA SER A 76 18.31 -19.36 15.86
C SER A 76 19.07 -18.36 14.99
N GLN A 77 19.18 -18.62 13.69
CA GLN A 77 19.81 -17.76 12.72
C GLN A 77 18.92 -16.53 12.42
N ASP A 78 17.61 -16.71 12.20
CA ASP A 78 16.66 -15.61 11.98
C ASP A 78 16.59 -14.71 13.22
N LEU A 79 16.63 -15.29 14.41
CA LEU A 79 16.63 -14.56 15.68
C LEU A 79 17.91 -13.74 15.89
N ASN A 80 19.07 -14.34 15.65
CA ASN A 80 20.36 -13.65 15.76
C ASN A 80 20.46 -12.50 14.74
N GLU A 81 19.93 -12.70 13.54
CA GLU A 81 19.87 -11.65 12.52
C GLU A 81 18.96 -10.48 12.92
N LEU A 82 17.82 -10.77 13.57
CA LEU A 82 16.91 -9.74 14.05
C LEU A 82 17.42 -9.03 15.32
N MET A 83 18.19 -9.72 16.15
CA MET A 83 18.74 -9.17 17.41
C MET A 83 20.08 -8.45 17.24
N ASP A 84 20.71 -8.52 16.08
CA ASP A 84 21.87 -7.69 15.75
C ASP A 84 21.51 -6.21 15.83
N GLU A 85 22.15 -5.47 16.73
CA GLU A 85 21.83 -4.04 16.98
C GLU A 85 21.95 -3.19 15.71
N SER A 86 22.90 -3.50 14.81
CA SER A 86 23.06 -2.81 13.55
C SER A 86 21.89 -3.06 12.61
N LYS A 87 21.39 -4.29 12.54
CA LYS A 87 20.23 -4.66 11.71
C LYS A 87 18.92 -4.18 12.33
N SER A 88 18.78 -4.23 13.67
CA SER A 88 17.59 -3.71 14.35
C SER A 88 17.42 -2.20 14.18
N SER A 89 18.51 -1.44 14.23
CA SER A 89 18.49 0.00 13.94
C SER A 89 18.14 0.27 12.47
N SER A 90 18.68 -0.51 11.54
CA SER A 90 18.36 -0.43 10.12
C SER A 90 16.90 -0.77 9.83
N LEU A 91 16.32 -1.77 10.48
CA LEU A 91 14.91 -2.15 10.36
C LEU A 91 13.98 -1.05 10.88
N ARG A 92 14.32 -0.40 11.99
CA ARG A 92 13.57 0.73 12.51
C ARG A 92 13.63 1.93 11.57
N GLN A 93 14.80 2.23 11.04
CA GLN A 93 14.97 3.31 10.06
C GLN A 93 14.22 3.02 8.77
N TYR A 94 14.24 1.76 8.30
CA TYR A 94 13.45 1.31 7.16
C TYR A 94 11.95 1.52 7.40
N ALA A 95 11.44 1.17 8.59
CA ALA A 95 10.03 1.33 8.94
C ALA A 95 9.56 2.80 8.94
N LEU A 96 10.48 3.75 9.11
CA LEU A 96 10.18 5.19 9.07
C LEU A 96 10.24 5.80 7.67
N ARG A 97 10.61 5.05 6.66
CA ARG A 97 10.63 5.56 5.27
C ARG A 97 9.22 5.88 4.79
N PRO A 98 9.01 7.01 4.09
CA PRO A 98 7.69 7.43 3.62
C PRO A 98 6.99 6.41 2.72
N ASP A 99 7.76 5.70 1.87
CA ASP A 99 7.22 4.65 1.01
C ASP A 99 6.72 3.44 1.80
N VAL A 100 7.42 3.04 2.87
CA VAL A 100 7.03 1.94 3.76
C VAL A 100 5.77 2.33 4.55
N ILE A 101 5.72 3.54 5.10
CA ILE A 101 4.55 4.05 5.82
C ILE A 101 3.33 4.12 4.90
N SER A 102 3.51 4.62 3.67
CA SER A 102 2.43 4.67 2.67
C SER A 102 1.91 3.28 2.32
N ASN A 103 2.80 2.31 2.11
CA ASN A 103 2.42 0.93 1.85
C ASN A 103 1.67 0.31 3.04
N GLN A 104 2.12 0.52 4.28
CA GLN A 104 1.41 0.06 5.46
C GLN A 104 -0.01 0.63 5.54
N TYR A 105 -0.17 1.93 5.25
CA TYR A 105 -1.49 2.57 5.23
C TYR A 105 -2.41 1.98 4.16
N ILE A 106 -1.89 1.71 2.95
CA ILE A 106 -2.66 1.05 1.88
C ILE A 106 -3.08 -0.37 2.30
N HIS A 107 -2.22 -1.11 2.98
CA HIS A 107 -2.55 -2.41 3.54
C HIS A 107 -3.62 -2.33 4.62
N ASP A 108 -3.54 -1.33 5.53
CA ASP A 108 -4.58 -1.09 6.54
C ASP A 108 -5.93 -0.76 5.89
N LEU A 109 -5.96 0.07 4.83
CA LEU A 109 -7.16 0.35 4.03
C LEU A 109 -7.73 -0.93 3.40
N TYR A 110 -6.88 -1.74 2.77
CA TYR A 110 -7.32 -3.00 2.17
C TYR A 110 -7.95 -3.94 3.20
N ARG A 111 -7.30 -4.09 4.36
CA ARG A 111 -7.80 -4.91 5.46
C ARG A 111 -9.13 -4.38 6.00
N PHE A 112 -9.27 -3.06 6.16
CA PHE A 112 -10.52 -2.45 6.57
C PHE A 112 -11.67 -2.84 5.63
N PHE A 113 -11.50 -2.64 4.33
CA PHE A 113 -12.54 -2.97 3.36
C PHE A 113 -12.79 -4.48 3.18
N LYS A 114 -11.86 -5.33 3.58
CA LYS A 114 -12.05 -6.79 3.56
C LYS A 114 -12.67 -7.34 4.83
N LEU A 115 -12.29 -6.84 6.00
CA LEU A 115 -12.55 -7.49 7.27
C LEU A 115 -13.45 -6.69 8.22
N SER A 116 -13.53 -5.36 8.10
CA SER A 116 -14.37 -4.55 8.98
C SER A 116 -15.86 -4.88 8.82
N GLN A 117 -16.55 -5.00 9.94
CA GLN A 117 -18.01 -5.16 9.95
C GLN A 117 -18.72 -3.91 9.46
N ARG A 118 -18.10 -2.74 9.66
CA ARG A 118 -18.64 -1.43 9.28
C ARG A 118 -18.16 -0.95 7.90
N ARG A 119 -17.46 -1.80 7.11
CA ARG A 119 -16.97 -1.43 5.77
C ARG A 119 -18.04 -0.92 4.82
N HIS A 120 -19.27 -1.41 4.98
CA HIS A 120 -20.42 -1.02 4.14
C HIS A 120 -20.90 0.42 4.38
N GLU A 121 -20.50 1.04 5.48
CA GLU A 121 -20.78 2.46 5.77
C GLU A 121 -19.86 3.41 4.97
N TYR A 122 -18.85 2.87 4.33
CA TYR A 122 -17.80 3.60 3.62
C TYR A 122 -17.72 3.16 2.16
N ARG A 123 -17.36 4.09 1.31
CA ARG A 123 -17.14 3.84 -0.10
C ARG A 123 -15.82 3.07 -0.29
N ASP A 124 -15.90 1.87 -0.89
CA ASP A 124 -14.73 1.00 -1.09
C ASP A 124 -13.87 1.52 -2.24
N ILE A 125 -12.77 2.19 -1.89
CA ILE A 125 -11.85 2.78 -2.85
C ILE A 125 -11.20 1.76 -3.80
N PHE A 126 -11.13 0.48 -3.41
CA PHE A 126 -10.57 -0.58 -4.26
C PHE A 126 -11.55 -1.12 -5.31
N LYS A 127 -12.83 -0.73 -5.20
CA LYS A 127 -13.87 -1.06 -6.19
C LYS A 127 -14.17 0.10 -7.13
N GLU A 128 -13.64 1.26 -6.86
CA GLU A 128 -13.91 2.45 -7.63
C GLU A 128 -12.70 2.83 -8.48
N GLU A 129 -12.98 3.28 -9.67
CA GLU A 129 -11.99 3.90 -10.55
C GLU A 129 -11.68 5.32 -10.04
N ILE A 130 -10.77 5.42 -9.08
CA ILE A 130 -10.35 6.71 -8.55
C ILE A 130 -9.20 7.26 -9.39
N ALA A 131 -9.51 8.26 -10.22
CA ALA A 131 -8.51 9.05 -10.91
C ALA A 131 -7.88 10.05 -9.93
N LEU A 132 -6.87 9.62 -9.16
CA LEU A 132 -6.23 10.42 -8.12
C LEU A 132 -5.70 11.77 -8.64
N HIS A 133 -5.20 11.81 -9.89
CA HIS A 133 -4.71 13.03 -10.55
C HIS A 133 -5.80 14.07 -10.80
N ARG A 134 -7.09 13.65 -10.75
CA ARG A 134 -8.26 14.55 -10.94
C ARG A 134 -8.81 15.09 -9.62
N ILE A 135 -8.30 14.63 -8.49
CA ILE A 135 -8.72 15.15 -7.18
C ILE A 135 -8.12 16.56 -7.01
N PRO A 136 -8.94 17.61 -6.77
CA PRO A 136 -8.45 18.99 -6.73
C PRO A 136 -7.26 19.21 -5.78
N SER A 137 -7.27 18.60 -4.60
CA SER A 137 -6.19 18.73 -3.60
C SER A 137 -4.89 18.03 -3.99
N LEU A 138 -4.91 17.11 -4.96
CA LEU A 138 -3.74 16.39 -5.44
C LEU A 138 -3.27 16.85 -6.82
N LYS A 139 -4.06 17.72 -7.47
CA LYS A 139 -3.80 18.17 -8.83
C LYS A 139 -2.41 18.79 -8.99
N ASP A 140 -2.03 19.69 -8.11
CA ASP A 140 -0.74 20.40 -8.19
C ASP A 140 0.46 19.47 -8.03
N ILE A 141 0.26 18.32 -7.39
CA ILE A 141 1.30 17.30 -7.17
C ILE A 141 1.32 16.30 -8.32
N LEU A 142 0.16 15.79 -8.73
CA LEU A 142 0.04 14.64 -9.63
C LEU A 142 -0.11 15.02 -11.11
N CYS A 143 -0.58 16.23 -11.44
CA CYS A 143 -0.73 16.69 -12.82
C CYS A 143 0.58 17.21 -13.44
N LYS A 144 1.70 16.59 -13.11
CA LYS A 144 2.98 16.80 -13.79
C LYS A 144 3.10 15.78 -14.93
N PRO A 145 3.57 16.18 -16.12
CA PRO A 145 3.62 15.30 -17.30
C PRO A 145 4.32 13.98 -17.02
N GLU A 146 5.43 13.97 -16.26
CA GLU A 146 6.21 12.78 -15.94
C GLU A 146 5.44 11.81 -15.03
N LEU A 147 4.69 12.35 -14.05
CA LEU A 147 3.86 11.53 -13.16
C LEU A 147 2.63 11.00 -13.88
N LEU A 148 1.98 11.83 -14.71
CA LEU A 148 0.87 11.40 -15.55
C LEU A 148 1.31 10.29 -16.50
N ALA A 149 2.49 10.41 -17.13
CA ALA A 149 3.04 9.35 -17.98
C ALA A 149 3.24 8.05 -17.20
N THR A 150 3.76 8.13 -15.97
CA THR A 150 3.94 6.96 -15.10
C THR A 150 2.59 6.29 -14.76
N ILE A 151 1.56 7.08 -14.45
CA ILE A 151 0.21 6.58 -14.15
C ILE A 151 -0.42 5.96 -15.40
N ALA A 152 -0.30 6.63 -16.55
CA ALA A 152 -0.82 6.14 -17.83
C ALA A 152 -0.14 4.82 -18.22
N ASP A 153 1.18 4.71 -18.06
CA ASP A 153 1.96 3.51 -18.33
C ASP A 153 1.59 2.36 -17.39
N PHE A 154 1.23 2.65 -16.15
CA PHE A 154 0.70 1.64 -15.24
C PHE A 154 -0.62 1.07 -15.78
N HIS A 155 -1.58 1.90 -16.18
CA HIS A 155 -2.84 1.45 -16.78
C HIS A 155 -2.61 0.71 -18.09
N PHE A 156 -1.70 1.21 -18.93
CA PHE A 156 -1.32 0.57 -20.19
C PHE A 156 -0.80 -0.86 -19.97
N ARG A 157 0.12 -1.06 -19.02
CA ARG A 157 0.67 -2.38 -18.68
C ARG A 157 -0.34 -3.31 -18.04
N LYS A 158 -1.37 -2.76 -17.37
CA LYS A 158 -2.46 -3.53 -16.77
C LYS A 158 -3.61 -3.81 -17.74
N GLU A 159 -3.43 -3.49 -19.02
CA GLU A 159 -4.43 -3.70 -20.06
C GLU A 159 -5.75 -2.94 -19.81
N HIS A 160 -5.64 -1.73 -19.25
CA HIS A 160 -6.73 -0.77 -19.10
C HIS A 160 -6.58 0.37 -20.13
N PRO A 161 -6.90 0.10 -21.42
CA PRO A 161 -6.60 1.05 -22.50
C PRO A 161 -7.44 2.34 -22.45
N ALA A 162 -8.65 2.30 -21.92
CA ALA A 162 -9.51 3.47 -21.82
C ALA A 162 -8.96 4.49 -20.83
N GLU A 163 -8.52 4.03 -19.66
CA GLU A 163 -7.92 4.84 -18.60
C GLU A 163 -6.57 5.39 -19.05
N ALA A 164 -5.71 4.53 -19.62
CA ALA A 164 -4.43 4.96 -20.17
C ALA A 164 -4.61 6.04 -21.24
N LEU A 165 -5.53 5.83 -22.19
CA LEU A 165 -5.86 6.77 -23.26
C LEU A 165 -6.31 8.13 -22.71
N SER A 166 -7.14 8.13 -21.67
CA SER A 166 -7.61 9.35 -21.02
C SER A 166 -6.46 10.21 -20.50
N ILE A 167 -5.48 9.58 -19.86
CA ILE A 167 -4.32 10.27 -19.27
C ILE A 167 -3.32 10.69 -20.36
N TYR A 168 -3.04 9.85 -21.35
CA TYR A 168 -2.19 10.25 -22.49
C TYR A 168 -2.74 11.45 -23.25
N LYS A 169 -4.08 11.57 -23.35
CA LYS A 169 -4.71 12.78 -23.92
C LYS A 169 -4.44 14.01 -23.06
N GLU A 170 -4.55 13.93 -21.74
CA GLU A 170 -4.22 15.03 -20.84
C GLU A 170 -2.76 15.50 -21.03
N ILE A 171 -1.81 14.57 -21.20
CA ILE A 171 -0.40 14.90 -21.48
C ILE A 171 -0.26 15.58 -22.86
N THR A 172 -1.02 15.11 -23.87
CA THR A 172 -1.04 15.72 -25.20
C THR A 172 -1.59 17.14 -25.16
N ASP A 173 -2.65 17.38 -24.41
CA ASP A 173 -3.26 18.70 -24.23
C ASP A 173 -2.32 19.69 -23.52
N MET A 174 -1.38 19.18 -22.70
CA MET A 174 -0.30 19.96 -22.09
C MET A 174 0.88 20.22 -23.03
N ASN A 175 0.85 19.74 -24.28
CA ASN A 175 1.95 19.78 -25.26
C ASN A 175 3.25 19.10 -24.80
N HIS A 176 3.13 18.05 -23.98
CA HIS A 176 4.26 17.26 -23.50
C HIS A 176 4.30 15.82 -24.06
N ALA A 177 3.51 15.54 -25.11
CA ALA A 177 3.50 14.23 -25.75
C ALA A 177 4.67 14.08 -26.72
N ASP A 178 5.47 13.05 -26.54
CA ASP A 178 6.52 12.60 -27.44
C ASP A 178 6.04 11.49 -28.39
N ALA A 179 6.96 10.97 -29.20
CA ALA A 179 6.67 9.90 -30.15
C ALA A 179 6.18 8.61 -29.44
N GLU A 180 6.70 8.32 -28.26
CA GLU A 180 6.32 7.13 -27.49
C GLU A 180 4.89 7.25 -26.96
N ILE A 181 4.53 8.40 -26.41
CA ILE A 181 3.16 8.68 -25.92
C ILE A 181 2.16 8.57 -27.06
N PHE A 182 2.48 9.12 -28.25
CA PHE A 182 1.60 8.97 -29.42
C PHE A 182 1.49 7.52 -29.89
N GLN A 183 2.54 6.73 -29.84
CA GLN A 183 2.48 5.29 -30.15
C GLN A 183 1.56 4.55 -29.19
N LYS A 184 1.72 4.77 -27.88
CA LYS A 184 0.89 4.16 -26.84
C LYS A 184 -0.57 4.60 -26.97
N THR A 185 -0.80 5.91 -27.28
CA THR A 185 -2.13 6.44 -27.59
C THR A 185 -2.77 5.70 -28.77
N GLY A 186 -2.02 5.54 -29.86
CA GLY A 186 -2.47 4.78 -31.05
C GLY A 186 -2.86 3.35 -30.70
N TYR A 187 -2.05 2.68 -29.89
CA TYR A 187 -2.33 1.31 -29.44
C TYR A 187 -3.62 1.25 -28.60
N CYS A 188 -3.79 2.15 -27.63
CA CYS A 188 -5.01 2.22 -26.82
C CYS A 188 -6.25 2.46 -27.68
N LEU A 189 -6.18 3.40 -28.64
CA LEU A 189 -7.26 3.69 -29.58
C LEU A 189 -7.60 2.47 -30.46
N GLN A 190 -6.59 1.69 -30.86
CA GLN A 190 -6.79 0.46 -31.61
C GLN A 190 -7.52 -0.61 -30.77
N LYS A 191 -7.16 -0.74 -29.49
CA LYS A 191 -7.87 -1.63 -28.55
C LYS A 191 -9.32 -1.23 -28.34
N GLU A 192 -9.59 0.09 -28.28
CA GLU A 192 -10.92 0.68 -28.21
C GLU A 192 -11.69 0.67 -29.56
N LYS A 193 -11.12 0.04 -30.62
CA LYS A 193 -11.69 -0.05 -31.97
C LYS A 193 -11.87 1.31 -32.66
N ARG A 194 -11.19 2.34 -32.20
CA ARG A 194 -11.22 3.72 -32.75
C ARG A 194 -10.12 3.87 -33.81
N TYR A 195 -10.18 3.08 -34.87
CA TYR A 195 -9.09 2.89 -35.83
C TYR A 195 -8.67 4.16 -36.57
N LYS A 196 -9.61 5.05 -36.91
CA LYS A 196 -9.29 6.31 -37.58
C LYS A 196 -8.38 7.19 -36.74
N GLU A 197 -8.73 7.35 -35.45
CA GLU A 197 -7.94 8.13 -34.51
C GLU A 197 -6.60 7.46 -34.19
N ALA A 198 -6.56 6.12 -34.16
CA ALA A 198 -5.33 5.38 -33.98
C ALA A 198 -4.32 5.66 -35.11
N ILE A 199 -4.78 5.69 -36.38
CA ILE A 199 -3.94 6.04 -37.52
C ILE A 199 -3.37 7.46 -37.39
N GLU A 200 -4.16 8.41 -36.95
CA GLU A 200 -3.70 9.79 -36.73
C GLU A 200 -2.66 9.88 -35.61
N ALA A 201 -2.86 9.14 -34.52
CA ALA A 201 -1.88 9.08 -33.42
C ALA A 201 -0.55 8.46 -33.90
N TYR A 202 -0.59 7.37 -34.65
CA TYR A 202 0.62 6.75 -35.21
C TYR A 202 1.34 7.68 -36.20
N ARG A 203 0.60 8.40 -37.05
CA ARG A 203 1.21 9.41 -37.94
C ARG A 203 1.93 10.52 -37.18
N LYS A 204 1.35 11.00 -36.08
CA LYS A 204 2.00 11.99 -35.21
C LYS A 204 3.26 11.42 -34.57
N ALA A 205 3.24 10.17 -34.13
CA ALA A 205 4.41 9.51 -33.60
C ALA A 205 5.56 9.40 -34.64
N ASP A 206 5.24 9.12 -35.91
CA ASP A 206 6.23 8.99 -36.97
C ASP A 206 6.86 10.35 -37.35
N VAL A 207 6.12 11.44 -37.19
CA VAL A 207 6.64 12.79 -37.46
C VAL A 207 7.61 13.26 -36.37
N LEU A 208 7.48 12.73 -35.14
CA LEU A 208 8.28 13.10 -33.99
C LEU A 208 9.51 12.21 -33.76
N LYS A 209 9.71 11.19 -34.58
CA LYS A 209 10.91 10.34 -34.59
C LYS A 209 12.01 10.97 -35.40
#